data_f5aca163b1752915e17ef235e7b48741
#
_entry.id   f5aca163b1752915e17ef235e7b48741
#
_cell.length_a   1.000
_cell.length_b   1.000
_cell.length_c   1.000
_cell.angle_alpha   90.00
_cell.angle_beta   90.00
_cell.angle_gamma   90.00
#
_symmetry.space_group_name_H-M   'P 1'
#
loop_
_entity.id
_entity.type
_entity.pdbx_description
1 polymer ?
#
loop_
_entity_poly.entity_id
_entity_poly.type
_entity_poly.pdbx_seq_one_letter_code
_entity_poly.pdbx_strand_id
1 'polypeptide(L)'
;LHLCDRRQRQMCIRDRYDRDTKKISMFKAVSVGGSKSAAETTYELDNENFKAEIGDELYDQLVDDTELLDGASEPFDQELVDKGELSPVFFGSALTTFGIETFLEHFLRMTESPLPRMSDQGLIDPIEEPFSGFVFKIQANMNKAHHDRIAFLRVCSGKFDASKDVYHVQSGKKMKLSRPQQIMAQDRKVIDEAYAGDVIGVFDPGIFSIGDTICTPGKKFAYEGIPTFAPEHFCRLVALDSMKRKQFMKGVTQIAQEGAIQIFQDYNLEMSEIIVGVVGTLQFDVLKYRMENEYGCDVRLEPLPYGHIRWVKAVSYTHLTL
;
A
#
# COMPACT_ATOMS: atom_id res chain seq x y z
N LEU A 1 -19.90 -6.81 12.77
CA LEU A 1 -20.68 -6.90 11.52
C LEU A 1 -21.80 -5.89 11.55
N HIS A 2 -21.86 -5.00 10.57
CA HIS A 2 -22.90 -3.97 10.46
C HIS A 2 -23.99 -4.46 9.52
N LEU A 3 -25.22 -4.45 9.99
CA LEU A 3 -26.41 -4.55 9.16
C LEU A 3 -26.76 -3.18 8.60
N CYS A 4 -26.83 -3.05 7.30
CA CYS A 4 -27.23 -1.82 6.64
C CYS A 4 -27.98 -2.11 5.34
N ASP A 5 -29.29 -1.80 5.34
CA ASP A 5 -30.07 -1.77 4.10
C ASP A 5 -29.70 -0.57 3.22
N ARG A 6 -29.84 -0.71 1.89
CA ARG A 6 -29.59 0.35 0.91
C ARG A 6 -30.36 1.65 1.15
N ARG A 7 -31.51 1.59 1.79
CA ARG A 7 -32.33 2.78 2.12
C ARG A 7 -31.79 3.57 3.31
N GLN A 8 -31.14 2.92 4.27
CA GLN A 8 -30.50 3.59 5.42
C GLN A 8 -29.20 4.30 5.05
N ARG A 9 -28.60 4.03 3.89
CA ARG A 9 -27.41 4.75 3.41
C ARG A 9 -27.62 6.24 3.19
N GLN A 10 -28.85 6.70 3.05
CA GLN A 10 -29.19 8.13 2.85
C GLN A 10 -29.60 8.85 4.13
N MET A 11 -29.95 8.15 5.20
CA MET A 11 -30.38 8.75 6.45
C MET A 11 -29.71 8.10 7.66
N CYS A 12 -28.50 8.56 7.97
CA CYS A 12 -27.87 8.36 9.29
C CYS A 12 -27.74 6.91 9.75
N ILE A 13 -26.75 6.18 9.26
CA ILE A 13 -26.28 4.98 9.94
C ILE A 13 -25.75 5.42 11.31
N ARG A 14 -26.45 5.03 12.38
CA ARG A 14 -26.10 5.39 13.75
C ARG A 14 -26.00 4.20 14.67
N ASP A 15 -26.29 2.99 14.17
CA ASP A 15 -26.47 1.81 14.99
C ASP A 15 -25.53 0.70 14.56
N ARG A 16 -25.03 -0.06 15.52
CA ARG A 16 -24.17 -1.22 15.33
C ARG A 16 -24.63 -2.37 16.21
N TYR A 17 -24.81 -3.53 15.63
CA TYR A 17 -25.01 -4.77 16.36
C TYR A 17 -23.67 -5.53 16.52
N ASP A 18 -23.33 -5.88 17.75
CA ASP A 18 -22.19 -6.70 18.11
C ASP A 18 -22.64 -8.14 18.28
N ARG A 19 -22.16 -9.04 17.41
CA ARG A 19 -22.57 -10.46 17.38
C ARG A 19 -22.11 -11.24 18.59
N ASP A 20 -20.97 -10.90 19.19
CA ASP A 20 -20.39 -11.63 20.30
C ASP A 20 -21.11 -11.29 21.60
N THR A 21 -21.38 -10.01 21.82
CA THR A 21 -22.04 -9.53 23.03
C THR A 21 -23.55 -9.42 22.90
N LYS A 22 -24.11 -9.57 21.67
CA LYS A 22 -25.53 -9.39 21.34
C LYS A 22 -26.08 -8.01 21.69
N LYS A 23 -25.21 -6.99 21.69
CA LYS A 23 -25.58 -5.62 22.07
C LYS A 23 -25.64 -4.70 20.85
N ILE A 24 -26.47 -3.67 20.99
CA ILE A 24 -26.62 -2.64 19.98
C ILE A 24 -26.03 -1.35 20.52
N SER A 25 -25.12 -0.77 19.74
CA SER A 25 -24.55 0.53 20.04
C SER A 25 -25.20 1.59 19.13
N MET A 26 -25.82 2.60 19.73
CA MET A 26 -26.36 3.76 19.04
C MET A 26 -25.41 4.96 19.15
N PHE A 27 -25.17 5.63 18.05
CA PHE A 27 -24.31 6.80 17.98
C PHE A 27 -25.12 8.08 17.80
N LYS A 28 -24.95 9.06 18.68
CA LYS A 28 -25.55 10.38 18.51
C LYS A 28 -24.71 11.22 17.55
N ALA A 29 -25.38 11.84 16.57
CA ALA A 29 -24.72 12.72 15.63
C ALA A 29 -24.01 13.87 16.35
N VAL A 30 -22.71 13.98 16.13
CA VAL A 30 -21.90 15.13 16.54
C VAL A 30 -21.80 16.08 15.35
N SER A 31 -21.80 17.38 15.62
CA SER A 31 -21.67 18.41 14.60
C SER A 31 -20.39 18.20 13.79
N VAL A 32 -20.48 18.36 12.47
CA VAL A 32 -19.38 18.26 11.51
C VAL A 32 -18.20 19.13 11.97
N GLY A 33 -17.01 18.54 12.07
CA GLY A 33 -15.75 19.27 12.34
C GLY A 33 -15.30 19.31 13.81
N GLY A 34 -15.86 18.50 14.70
CA GLY A 34 -15.40 18.42 16.09
C GLY A 34 -14.47 17.24 16.36
N SER A 35 -13.39 17.46 17.11
CA SER A 35 -12.49 16.42 17.64
C SER A 35 -13.09 15.60 18.79
N LYS A 36 -14.40 15.48 18.87
CA LYS A 36 -15.10 14.71 19.92
C LYS A 36 -15.58 13.40 19.34
N SER A 37 -15.30 12.29 20.05
CA SER A 37 -15.91 10.99 19.74
C SER A 37 -17.44 11.11 19.79
N ALA A 38 -18.12 10.39 18.89
CA ALA A 38 -19.57 10.34 18.92
C ALA A 38 -20.01 9.69 20.23
N ALA A 39 -20.98 10.29 20.92
CA ALA A 39 -21.51 9.69 22.14
C ALA A 39 -22.22 8.37 21.78
N GLU A 40 -21.74 7.27 22.33
CA GLU A 40 -22.26 5.92 22.14
C GLU A 40 -23.14 5.54 23.32
N THR A 41 -24.32 5.00 23.04
CA THR A 41 -25.20 4.40 24.06
C THR A 41 -25.44 2.96 23.66
N THR A 42 -25.15 2.01 24.57
CA THR A 42 -25.29 0.58 24.32
C THR A 42 -26.56 0.04 24.95
N TYR A 43 -27.31 -0.77 24.20
CA TYR A 43 -28.55 -1.42 24.59
C TYR A 43 -28.44 -2.92 24.38
N GLU A 44 -29.17 -3.68 25.21
CA GLU A 44 -29.50 -5.07 24.86
C GLU A 44 -30.57 -5.06 23.75
N LEU A 45 -30.60 -6.10 22.92
CA LEU A 45 -31.53 -6.18 21.78
C LEU A 45 -33.01 -6.09 22.21
N ASP A 46 -33.36 -6.62 23.36
CA ASP A 46 -34.71 -6.68 23.93
C ASP A 46 -35.07 -5.44 24.76
N ASN A 47 -34.26 -4.37 24.73
CA ASN A 47 -34.47 -3.17 25.56
C ASN A 47 -35.64 -2.32 25.06
N GLU A 48 -36.66 -2.13 25.90
CA GLU A 48 -37.86 -1.34 25.56
C GLU A 48 -37.55 0.12 25.22
N ASN A 49 -36.55 0.73 25.86
CA ASN A 49 -36.18 2.12 25.56
C ASN A 49 -35.55 2.22 24.16
N PHE A 50 -34.77 1.22 23.78
CA PHE A 50 -34.20 1.13 22.42
C PHE A 50 -35.32 0.99 21.39
N LYS A 51 -36.26 0.07 21.60
CA LYS A 51 -37.43 -0.11 20.75
C LYS A 51 -38.27 1.16 20.61
N ALA A 52 -38.49 1.89 21.70
CA ALA A 52 -39.20 3.17 21.68
C ALA A 52 -38.43 4.27 20.91
N GLU A 53 -37.08 4.23 20.93
CA GLU A 53 -36.26 5.23 20.25
C GLU A 53 -36.22 5.03 18.74
N ILE A 54 -36.19 3.77 18.23
CA ILE A 54 -36.13 3.47 16.79
C ILE A 54 -37.51 3.22 16.15
N GLY A 55 -38.52 2.87 16.94
CA GLY A 55 -39.87 2.51 16.50
C GLY A 55 -40.02 1.03 16.14
N ASP A 56 -41.28 0.54 16.22
CA ASP A 56 -41.58 -0.90 16.08
C ASP A 56 -41.14 -1.48 14.73
N GLU A 57 -41.38 -0.78 13.63
CA GLU A 57 -41.09 -1.26 12.28
C GLU A 57 -39.55 -1.52 12.08
N LEU A 58 -38.71 -0.56 12.51
CA LEU A 58 -37.25 -0.71 12.41
C LEU A 58 -36.72 -1.72 13.41
N TYR A 59 -37.34 -1.83 14.58
CA TYR A 59 -36.99 -2.82 15.57
C TYR A 59 -37.23 -4.23 15.05
N ASP A 60 -38.43 -4.51 14.51
CA ASP A 60 -38.79 -5.81 13.99
C ASP A 60 -37.87 -6.20 12.81
N GLN A 61 -37.58 -5.26 11.92
CA GLN A 61 -36.61 -5.48 10.84
C GLN A 61 -35.21 -5.78 11.39
N LEU A 62 -34.75 -5.08 12.42
CA LEU A 62 -33.43 -5.30 13.02
C LEU A 62 -33.34 -6.70 13.67
N VAL A 63 -34.40 -7.16 14.33
CA VAL A 63 -34.46 -8.49 14.92
C VAL A 63 -34.34 -9.56 13.83
N ASP A 64 -35.18 -9.46 12.77
CA ASP A 64 -35.15 -10.40 11.64
C ASP A 64 -33.76 -10.43 10.97
N ASP A 65 -33.16 -9.26 10.75
CA ASP A 65 -31.84 -9.12 10.12
C ASP A 65 -30.71 -9.69 11.01
N THR A 66 -30.81 -9.52 12.35
CA THR A 66 -29.80 -10.10 13.27
C THR A 66 -29.92 -11.61 13.37
N GLU A 67 -31.13 -12.17 13.36
CA GLU A 67 -31.34 -13.62 13.30
C GLU A 67 -30.81 -14.23 12.01
N LEU A 68 -31.07 -13.58 10.86
CA LEU A 68 -30.54 -14.01 9.58
C LEU A 68 -29.01 -13.95 9.54
N LEU A 69 -28.43 -12.86 10.07
CA LEU A 69 -26.98 -12.69 10.13
C LEU A 69 -26.33 -13.79 11.00
N ASP A 70 -26.88 -14.06 12.17
CA ASP A 70 -26.34 -15.05 13.09
C ASP A 70 -26.45 -16.48 12.56
N GLY A 71 -27.50 -16.77 11.75
CA GLY A 71 -27.74 -18.08 11.16
C GLY A 71 -27.03 -18.34 9.83
N ALA A 72 -26.76 -17.30 9.02
CA ALA A 72 -26.34 -17.46 7.63
C ALA A 72 -24.93 -16.95 7.34
N SER A 73 -24.28 -16.20 8.24
CA SER A 73 -22.93 -15.70 7.99
C SER A 73 -21.89 -16.41 8.85
N GLU A 74 -20.68 -16.54 8.29
CA GLU A 74 -19.52 -17.07 9.00
C GLU A 74 -19.25 -16.30 10.29
N PRO A 75 -18.95 -16.95 11.41
CA PRO A 75 -18.49 -16.30 12.62
C PRO A 75 -17.12 -15.65 12.38
N PHE A 76 -16.77 -14.69 13.22
CA PHE A 76 -15.42 -14.14 13.19
C PHE A 76 -14.40 -15.21 13.63
N ASP A 77 -13.36 -15.38 12.83
CA ASP A 77 -12.26 -16.30 13.11
C ASP A 77 -10.93 -15.59 12.84
N GLN A 78 -10.15 -15.38 13.89
CA GLN A 78 -8.86 -14.69 13.81
C GLN A 78 -7.86 -15.45 12.93
N GLU A 79 -7.82 -16.78 13.00
CA GLU A 79 -6.91 -17.60 12.20
C GLU A 79 -7.19 -17.47 10.69
N LEU A 80 -8.47 -17.41 10.31
CA LEU A 80 -8.87 -17.20 8.92
C LEU A 80 -8.55 -15.77 8.46
N VAL A 81 -8.66 -14.79 9.34
CA VAL A 81 -8.25 -13.40 9.05
C VAL A 81 -6.74 -13.32 8.82
N ASP A 82 -5.94 -13.95 9.67
CA ASP A 82 -4.48 -13.97 9.58
C ASP A 82 -3.99 -14.69 8.32
N LYS A 83 -4.70 -15.73 7.88
CA LYS A 83 -4.44 -16.43 6.60
C LYS A 83 -4.93 -15.67 5.38
N GLY A 84 -5.71 -14.60 5.55
CA GLY A 84 -6.34 -13.86 4.45
C GLY A 84 -7.53 -14.58 3.80
N GLU A 85 -8.08 -15.59 4.46
CA GLU A 85 -9.25 -16.37 4.02
C GLU A 85 -10.57 -15.74 4.47
N LEU A 86 -10.53 -14.90 5.50
CA LEU A 86 -11.67 -14.12 6.00
C LEU A 86 -11.31 -12.64 6.05
N SER A 87 -12.19 -11.78 5.55
CA SER A 87 -12.01 -10.32 5.57
C SER A 87 -13.04 -9.68 6.50
N PRO A 88 -12.64 -9.12 7.65
CA PRO A 88 -13.54 -8.37 8.51
C PRO A 88 -13.96 -7.05 7.83
N VAL A 89 -15.24 -6.72 7.90
CA VAL A 89 -15.82 -5.53 7.29
C VAL A 89 -16.33 -4.59 8.37
N PHE A 90 -15.93 -3.33 8.31
CA PHE A 90 -16.37 -2.26 9.20
C PHE A 90 -17.01 -1.14 8.41
N PHE A 91 -18.11 -0.61 8.93
CA PHE A 91 -18.74 0.57 8.37
C PHE A 91 -18.44 1.78 9.27
N GLY A 92 -18.01 2.85 8.66
CA GLY A 92 -17.66 4.07 9.38
C GLY A 92 -17.66 5.30 8.47
N SER A 93 -17.62 6.46 9.10
CA SER A 93 -17.52 7.75 8.42
C SER A 93 -16.45 8.60 9.08
N ALA A 94 -15.38 8.88 8.38
CA ALA A 94 -14.33 9.78 8.87
C ALA A 94 -14.85 11.22 9.05
N LEU A 95 -15.84 11.64 8.26
CA LEU A 95 -16.42 12.99 8.34
C LEU A 95 -17.21 13.21 9.64
N THR A 96 -17.96 12.21 10.09
CA THR A 96 -18.78 12.27 11.30
C THR A 96 -18.15 11.54 12.48
N THR A 97 -16.97 10.94 12.29
CA THR A 97 -16.27 10.08 13.26
C THR A 97 -17.04 8.83 13.69
N PHE A 98 -18.16 8.51 13.02
CA PHE A 98 -18.95 7.32 13.29
C PHE A 98 -18.15 6.05 13.03
N GLY A 99 -18.15 5.12 13.98
CA GLY A 99 -17.54 3.79 13.87
C GLY A 99 -16.01 3.76 13.84
N ILE A 100 -15.32 4.91 13.86
CA ILE A 100 -13.87 4.97 13.78
C ILE A 100 -13.21 4.42 15.04
N GLU A 101 -13.68 4.79 16.22
CA GLU A 101 -13.13 4.31 17.50
C GLU A 101 -13.25 2.79 17.61
N THR A 102 -14.44 2.27 17.33
CA THR A 102 -14.69 0.82 17.31
C THR A 102 -13.84 0.08 16.29
N PHE A 103 -13.68 0.65 15.07
CA PHE A 103 -12.76 0.07 14.07
C PHE A 103 -11.34 -0.01 14.61
N LEU A 104 -10.84 1.07 15.22
CA LEU A 104 -9.48 1.10 15.78
C LEU A 104 -9.30 0.10 16.92
N GLU A 105 -10.28 -0.05 17.81
CA GLU A 105 -10.23 -1.05 18.87
C GLU A 105 -10.13 -2.47 18.34
N HIS A 106 -10.96 -2.83 17.35
CA HIS A 106 -10.89 -4.14 16.72
C HIS A 106 -9.61 -4.32 15.89
N PHE A 107 -9.20 -3.28 15.17
CA PHE A 107 -7.96 -3.29 14.41
C PHE A 107 -6.76 -3.60 15.31
N LEU A 108 -6.65 -2.97 16.48
CA LEU A 108 -5.59 -3.24 17.45
C LEU A 108 -5.61 -4.68 17.99
N ARG A 109 -6.80 -5.30 18.10
CA ARG A 109 -6.92 -6.68 18.54
C ARG A 109 -6.59 -7.69 17.44
N MET A 110 -6.93 -7.36 16.20
CA MET A 110 -6.71 -8.23 15.03
C MET A 110 -5.29 -8.12 14.46
N THR A 111 -4.57 -7.04 14.75
CA THR A 111 -3.25 -6.82 14.18
C THR A 111 -2.19 -7.52 15.01
N GLU A 112 -1.40 -8.35 14.37
CA GLU A 112 -0.26 -9.00 14.99
C GLU A 112 1.00 -8.12 14.96
N SER A 113 1.98 -8.50 15.76
CA SER A 113 3.34 -7.97 15.68
C SER A 113 3.95 -8.30 14.32
N PRO A 114 5.03 -7.59 13.89
CA PRO A 114 5.68 -7.90 12.63
C PRO A 114 6.03 -9.38 12.52
N LEU A 115 5.59 -10.01 11.43
CA LEU A 115 5.82 -11.44 11.16
C LEU A 115 7.22 -11.69 10.57
N PRO A 116 7.78 -12.89 10.77
CA PRO A 116 9.00 -13.33 10.10
C PRO A 116 8.88 -13.23 8.59
N ARG A 117 9.97 -12.84 7.92
CA ARG A 117 10.00 -12.69 6.47
C ARG A 117 10.96 -13.70 5.82
N MET A 118 10.51 -14.27 4.69
CA MET A 118 11.32 -15.23 3.93
C MET A 118 12.47 -14.52 3.21
N SER A 119 13.65 -15.13 3.29
CA SER A 119 14.85 -14.76 2.54
C SER A 119 15.41 -15.97 1.80
N ASP A 120 16.41 -15.76 0.96
CA ASP A 120 17.18 -16.82 0.27
C ASP A 120 17.91 -17.77 1.24
N GLN A 121 18.03 -17.42 2.51
CA GLN A 121 18.64 -18.23 3.56
C GLN A 121 17.63 -18.75 4.61
N GLY A 122 16.33 -18.60 4.37
CA GLY A 122 15.26 -19.01 5.26
C GLY A 122 14.52 -17.82 5.89
N LEU A 123 13.70 -18.14 6.90
CA LEU A 123 12.93 -17.15 7.62
C LEU A 123 13.83 -16.29 8.51
N ILE A 124 13.64 -14.98 8.48
CA ILE A 124 14.29 -14.01 9.35
C ILE A 124 13.25 -13.49 10.34
N ASP A 125 13.52 -13.73 11.61
CA ASP A 125 12.62 -13.30 12.70
C ASP A 125 12.82 -11.79 12.99
N PRO A 126 11.74 -11.02 13.20
CA PRO A 126 11.83 -9.60 13.56
C PRO A 126 12.62 -9.32 14.83
N ILE A 127 12.65 -10.24 15.79
CA ILE A 127 13.38 -10.10 17.05
C ILE A 127 14.87 -10.46 16.96
N GLU A 128 15.35 -10.96 15.81
CA GLU A 128 16.78 -11.20 15.61
C GLU A 128 17.58 -9.89 15.75
N GLU A 129 18.68 -9.92 16.48
CA GLU A 129 19.51 -8.74 16.75
C GLU A 129 20.09 -8.08 15.49
N PRO A 130 20.53 -8.79 14.44
CA PRO A 130 21.07 -8.14 13.26
C PRO A 130 20.00 -7.31 12.55
N PHE A 131 20.29 -6.04 12.33
CA PHE A 131 19.43 -5.18 11.52
C PHE A 131 19.32 -5.71 10.09
N SER A 132 18.08 -5.75 9.60
CA SER A 132 17.77 -5.89 8.18
C SER A 132 16.57 -5.06 7.80
N GLY A 133 16.55 -4.64 6.55
CA GLY A 133 15.48 -3.84 5.99
C GLY A 133 15.24 -4.15 4.52
N PHE A 134 14.05 -3.80 4.05
CA PHE A 134 13.57 -4.09 2.71
C PHE A 134 13.02 -2.82 2.07
N VAL A 135 13.54 -2.45 0.91
CA VAL A 135 13.07 -1.31 0.13
C VAL A 135 11.78 -1.70 -0.61
N PHE A 136 10.66 -1.14 -0.22
CA PHE A 136 9.38 -1.49 -0.82
C PHE A 136 8.78 -0.40 -1.71
N LYS A 137 9.28 0.84 -1.58
CA LYS A 137 8.81 1.98 -2.36
C LYS A 137 9.95 2.96 -2.62
N ILE A 138 9.94 3.55 -3.79
CA ILE A 138 10.79 4.70 -4.13
C ILE A 138 9.87 5.81 -4.60
N GLN A 139 10.13 7.02 -4.18
CA GLN A 139 9.40 8.20 -4.62
C GLN A 139 10.35 9.33 -4.91
N ALA A 140 10.30 9.85 -6.14
CA ALA A 140 11.05 11.03 -6.55
C ALA A 140 10.15 12.28 -6.52
N ASN A 141 10.79 13.44 -6.47
CA ASN A 141 10.14 14.75 -6.59
C ASN A 141 9.02 15.02 -5.57
N MET A 142 9.11 14.45 -4.37
CA MET A 142 8.16 14.78 -3.29
C MET A 142 8.15 16.28 -2.98
N ASN A 143 9.31 16.92 -3.08
CA ASN A 143 9.42 18.36 -3.04
C ASN A 143 9.84 18.88 -4.40
N LYS A 144 8.95 19.60 -5.09
CA LYS A 144 9.19 20.16 -6.43
C LYS A 144 10.41 21.09 -6.48
N ALA A 145 10.77 21.73 -5.35
CA ALA A 145 11.90 22.66 -5.27
C ALA A 145 13.27 21.96 -5.17
N HIS A 146 13.32 20.74 -4.68
CA HIS A 146 14.59 20.06 -4.36
C HIS A 146 14.87 18.82 -5.19
N HIS A 147 13.91 18.34 -6.00
CA HIS A 147 14.04 17.12 -6.82
C HIS A 147 14.63 15.94 -6.02
N ASP A 148 14.20 15.80 -4.77
CA ASP A 148 14.66 14.76 -3.87
C ASP A 148 14.07 13.40 -4.27
N ARG A 149 14.85 12.35 -4.02
CA ARG A 149 14.44 10.96 -4.18
C ARG A 149 14.58 10.27 -2.83
N ILE A 150 13.50 9.63 -2.40
CA ILE A 150 13.43 8.92 -1.12
C ILE A 150 13.12 7.45 -1.38
N ALA A 151 13.93 6.57 -0.79
CA ALA A 151 13.64 5.16 -0.69
C ALA A 151 12.99 4.88 0.66
N PHE A 152 11.83 4.23 0.63
CA PHE A 152 11.11 3.80 1.81
C PHE A 152 11.53 2.38 2.16
N LEU A 153 12.05 2.24 3.35
CA LEU A 153 12.60 1.02 3.89
C LEU A 153 11.75 0.54 5.06
N ARG A 154 11.25 -0.69 5.00
CA ARG A 154 10.69 -1.36 6.17
C ARG A 154 11.82 -2.05 6.92
N VAL A 155 11.96 -1.78 8.20
CA VAL A 155 12.85 -2.54 9.09
C VAL A 155 12.21 -3.92 9.31
N CYS A 156 12.90 -4.98 8.93
CA CYS A 156 12.39 -6.35 9.00
C CYS A 156 12.90 -7.12 10.20
N SER A 157 14.13 -6.85 10.66
CA SER A 157 14.69 -7.44 11.89
C SER A 157 15.60 -6.46 12.62
N GLY A 158 15.74 -6.66 13.91
CA GLY A 158 16.67 -5.96 14.77
C GLY A 158 16.42 -4.47 14.90
N LYS A 159 17.49 -3.75 15.17
CA LYS A 159 17.48 -2.30 15.39
C LYS A 159 18.33 -1.58 14.35
N PHE A 160 17.73 -0.66 13.62
CA PHE A 160 18.43 0.32 12.79
C PHE A 160 19.08 1.38 13.66
N ASP A 161 20.32 1.74 13.33
CA ASP A 161 21.11 2.79 13.99
C ASP A 161 21.75 3.67 12.89
N ALA A 162 21.38 4.95 12.85
CA ALA A 162 21.83 5.90 11.83
C ALA A 162 23.35 6.17 11.88
N SER A 163 24.00 5.87 12.98
CA SER A 163 25.46 6.04 13.14
C SER A 163 26.25 4.92 12.46
N LYS A 164 25.64 3.76 12.23
CA LYS A 164 26.28 2.55 11.72
C LYS A 164 26.23 2.44 10.20
N ASP A 165 27.22 1.79 9.64
CA ASP A 165 27.20 1.39 8.23
C ASP A 165 26.26 0.22 8.02
N VAL A 166 25.64 0.20 6.86
CA VAL A 166 24.82 -0.91 6.38
C VAL A 166 25.44 -1.54 5.14
N TYR A 167 24.99 -2.75 4.82
CA TYR A 167 25.39 -3.47 3.61
C TYR A 167 24.20 -3.55 2.67
N HIS A 168 24.35 -3.01 1.45
CA HIS A 168 23.37 -3.12 0.38
C HIS A 168 23.68 -4.39 -0.41
N VAL A 169 22.81 -5.38 -0.32
CA VAL A 169 23.04 -6.75 -0.80
C VAL A 169 23.20 -6.80 -2.31
N GLN A 170 22.30 -6.16 -3.05
CA GLN A 170 22.26 -6.19 -4.51
C GLN A 170 23.49 -5.54 -5.15
N SER A 171 24.01 -4.46 -4.58
CA SER A 171 25.24 -3.82 -5.09
C SER A 171 26.52 -4.39 -4.49
N GLY A 172 26.44 -5.18 -3.43
CA GLY A 172 27.59 -5.71 -2.72
C GLY A 172 28.44 -4.67 -1.98
N LYS A 173 27.86 -3.50 -1.66
CA LYS A 173 28.60 -2.37 -1.10
C LYS A 173 28.16 -2.03 0.33
N LYS A 174 29.13 -1.63 1.14
CA LYS A 174 28.85 -0.95 2.41
C LYS A 174 28.56 0.51 2.15
N MET A 175 27.58 1.05 2.85
CA MET A 175 27.20 2.45 2.78
C MET A 175 26.60 2.93 4.10
N LYS A 176 26.52 4.25 4.25
CA LYS A 176 25.76 4.88 5.32
C LYS A 176 24.46 5.41 4.77
N LEU A 177 23.35 5.13 5.43
CA LEU A 177 22.05 5.67 5.02
C LEU A 177 21.98 7.16 5.36
N SER A 178 21.71 7.97 4.33
CA SER A 178 21.70 9.42 4.49
C SER A 178 20.33 9.92 4.94
N ARG A 179 20.32 10.75 5.98
CA ARG A 179 19.14 11.46 6.50
C ARG A 179 17.93 10.55 6.69
N PRO A 180 18.04 9.49 7.54
CA PRO A 180 16.90 8.64 7.84
C PRO A 180 15.81 9.47 8.50
N GLN A 181 14.58 9.34 8.01
CA GLN A 181 13.43 10.13 8.41
C GLN A 181 12.23 9.24 8.65
N GLN A 182 11.48 9.54 9.68
CA GLN A 182 10.11 9.09 9.81
C GLN A 182 9.20 10.11 9.13
N ILE A 183 8.32 9.64 8.27
CA ILE A 183 7.43 10.49 7.48
C ILE A 183 6.00 10.22 7.94
N MET A 184 5.34 11.24 8.47
CA MET A 184 3.93 11.23 8.84
C MET A 184 3.22 12.35 8.09
N ALA A 185 2.45 12.00 7.07
CA ALA A 185 1.80 12.95 6.15
C ALA A 185 2.81 13.94 5.53
N GLN A 186 2.77 15.20 5.91
CA GLN A 186 3.71 16.23 5.45
C GLN A 186 4.91 16.44 6.38
N ASP A 187 4.84 15.92 7.59
CA ASP A 187 5.88 16.07 8.59
C ASP A 187 7.01 15.07 8.38
N ARG A 188 8.24 15.56 8.44
CA ARG A 188 9.47 14.77 8.31
C ARG A 188 10.31 14.97 9.56
N LYS A 189 10.52 13.91 10.30
CA LYS A 189 11.38 13.92 11.49
C LYS A 189 12.61 13.07 11.24
N VAL A 190 13.78 13.65 11.38
CA VAL A 190 15.05 12.88 11.37
C VAL A 190 15.06 11.97 12.58
N ILE A 191 15.45 10.71 12.36
CA ILE A 191 15.50 9.68 13.38
C ILE A 191 16.90 9.08 13.46
N ASP A 192 17.30 8.69 14.65
CA ASP A 192 18.58 8.01 14.87
C ASP A 192 18.41 6.50 14.98
N GLU A 193 17.24 6.04 15.35
CA GLU A 193 16.92 4.64 15.61
C GLU A 193 15.55 4.26 15.05
N ALA A 194 15.42 2.99 14.64
CA ALA A 194 14.16 2.36 14.26
C ALA A 194 14.21 0.86 14.54
N TYR A 195 13.05 0.25 14.73
CA TYR A 195 12.90 -1.15 15.12
C TYR A 195 12.11 -1.95 14.07
N ALA A 196 12.18 -3.26 14.16
CA ALA A 196 11.42 -4.15 13.28
C ALA A 196 9.92 -3.77 13.23
N GLY A 197 9.39 -3.60 12.03
CA GLY A 197 8.04 -3.09 11.77
C GLY A 197 7.99 -1.60 11.41
N ASP A 198 8.98 -0.80 11.80
CA ASP A 198 9.04 0.61 11.45
C ASP A 198 9.30 0.81 9.94
N VAL A 199 8.77 1.91 9.43
CA VAL A 199 9.04 2.40 8.07
C VAL A 199 9.86 3.68 8.17
N ILE A 200 11.02 3.67 7.53
CA ILE A 200 11.90 4.83 7.45
C ILE A 200 12.10 5.25 5.99
N GLY A 201 12.16 6.56 5.75
CA GLY A 201 12.56 7.13 4.48
C GLY A 201 14.04 7.50 4.51
N VAL A 202 14.79 7.12 3.49
CA VAL A 202 16.20 7.49 3.35
C VAL A 202 16.43 8.22 2.05
N PHE A 203 17.29 9.24 2.08
CA PHE A 203 17.66 9.91 0.83
C PHE A 203 18.37 8.93 -0.10
N ASP A 204 17.89 8.87 -1.34
CA ASP A 204 18.42 7.97 -2.36
C ASP A 204 19.08 8.76 -3.51
N PRO A 205 20.38 8.68 -3.68
CA PRO A 205 21.06 9.28 -4.82
C PRO A 205 20.87 8.51 -6.14
N GLY A 206 19.94 7.56 -6.20
CA GLY A 206 19.70 6.70 -7.36
C GLY A 206 20.34 5.31 -7.27
N ILE A 207 20.60 4.85 -6.06
CA ILE A 207 21.27 3.56 -5.81
C ILE A 207 20.24 2.45 -5.57
N PHE A 208 19.14 2.77 -4.89
CA PHE A 208 18.16 1.78 -4.48
C PHE A 208 17.16 1.45 -5.57
N SER A 209 16.72 0.19 -5.56
CA SER A 209 15.61 -0.34 -6.33
C SER A 209 14.56 -0.96 -5.41
N ILE A 210 13.30 -1.00 -5.85
CA ILE A 210 12.26 -1.71 -5.12
C ILE A 210 12.63 -3.20 -5.08
N GLY A 211 12.56 -3.80 -3.89
CA GLY A 211 13.00 -5.18 -3.66
C GLY A 211 14.40 -5.30 -3.08
N ASP A 212 15.16 -4.21 -2.97
CA ASP A 212 16.50 -4.26 -2.40
C ASP A 212 16.47 -4.59 -0.91
N THR A 213 17.48 -5.39 -0.52
CA THR A 213 17.72 -5.76 0.88
C THR A 213 18.91 -5.01 1.43
N ILE A 214 18.75 -4.49 2.62
CA ILE A 214 19.79 -3.79 3.37
C ILE A 214 19.96 -4.52 4.70
N CYS A 215 21.18 -4.83 5.08
CA CYS A 215 21.44 -5.54 6.32
C CYS A 215 22.70 -5.04 7.03
N THR A 216 22.91 -5.54 8.24
CA THR A 216 24.16 -5.32 8.98
C THR A 216 25.34 -5.87 8.18
N PRO A 217 26.50 -5.15 8.10
CA PRO A 217 27.70 -5.67 7.45
C PRO A 217 28.12 -7.03 8.00
N GLY A 218 28.39 -7.98 7.10
CA GLY A 218 28.74 -9.36 7.47
C GLY A 218 27.60 -10.38 7.32
N LYS A 219 26.34 -9.92 7.30
CA LYS A 219 25.20 -10.72 6.92
C LYS A 219 24.92 -10.51 5.42
N LYS A 220 24.63 -11.59 4.69
CA LYS A 220 24.43 -11.53 3.23
C LYS A 220 23.28 -12.45 2.87
N PHE A 221 22.08 -11.98 3.01
CA PHE A 221 20.88 -12.64 2.53
C PHE A 221 20.01 -11.62 1.79
N ALA A 222 19.17 -12.08 0.89
CA ALA A 222 18.23 -11.25 0.15
C ALA A 222 16.80 -11.68 0.47
N TYR A 223 15.95 -10.71 0.77
CA TYR A 223 14.51 -10.98 0.87
C TYR A 223 13.91 -11.25 -0.51
N GLU A 224 12.86 -12.04 -0.54
CA GLU A 224 12.06 -12.20 -1.74
C GLU A 224 11.49 -10.85 -2.18
N GLY A 225 11.61 -10.58 -3.48
CA GLY A 225 11.13 -9.34 -4.09
C GLY A 225 9.61 -9.20 -4.05
N ILE A 226 9.13 -8.00 -4.34
CA ILE A 226 7.71 -7.75 -4.53
C ILE A 226 7.29 -8.30 -5.90
N PRO A 227 6.23 -9.12 -5.99
CA PRO A 227 5.71 -9.58 -7.27
C PRO A 227 5.34 -8.40 -8.18
N THR A 228 5.80 -8.45 -9.42
CA THR A 228 5.48 -7.45 -10.43
C THR A 228 4.44 -8.03 -11.38
N PHE A 229 3.32 -7.34 -11.55
CA PHE A 229 2.31 -7.74 -12.52
C PHE A 229 2.81 -7.50 -13.95
N ALA A 230 2.53 -8.45 -14.83
CA ALA A 230 2.81 -8.27 -16.25
C ALA A 230 1.91 -7.14 -16.80
N PRO A 231 2.44 -6.26 -17.67
CA PRO A 231 1.64 -5.22 -18.28
C PRO A 231 0.64 -5.81 -19.28
N GLU A 232 -0.52 -5.18 -19.35
CA GLU A 232 -1.63 -5.56 -20.25
C GLU A 232 -1.87 -4.52 -21.35
N HIS A 233 -1.38 -3.29 -21.14
CA HIS A 233 -1.51 -2.20 -22.11
C HIS A 233 -0.15 -1.63 -22.46
N PHE A 234 0.06 -1.34 -23.74
CA PHE A 234 1.34 -0.86 -24.25
C PHE A 234 1.17 0.40 -25.10
N CYS A 235 2.06 1.36 -24.91
CA CYS A 235 2.15 2.55 -25.74
C CYS A 235 3.61 2.85 -26.09
N ARG A 236 3.82 3.38 -27.30
CA ARG A 236 5.07 4.06 -27.63
C ARG A 236 5.03 5.46 -27.03
N LEU A 237 6.08 5.82 -26.29
CA LEU A 237 6.23 7.12 -25.67
C LEU A 237 7.18 7.99 -26.48
N VAL A 238 6.68 9.11 -26.99
CA VAL A 238 7.41 10.02 -27.87
C VAL A 238 7.54 11.38 -27.21
N ALA A 239 8.77 11.90 -27.10
CA ALA A 239 8.99 13.29 -26.71
C ALA A 239 8.62 14.22 -27.87
N LEU A 240 7.81 15.26 -27.61
CA LEU A 240 7.43 16.24 -28.64
C LEU A 240 8.56 17.22 -28.95
N ASP A 241 9.46 17.47 -28.01
CA ASP A 241 10.63 18.34 -28.17
C ASP A 241 11.92 17.50 -28.07
N SER A 242 12.63 17.39 -29.17
CA SER A 242 13.90 16.66 -29.25
C SER A 242 15.02 17.28 -28.41
N MET A 243 14.96 18.59 -28.13
CA MET A 243 15.94 19.25 -27.27
C MET A 243 15.82 18.85 -25.80
N LYS A 244 14.66 18.37 -25.38
CA LYS A 244 14.39 17.91 -24.00
C LYS A 244 14.71 16.42 -23.79
N ARG A 245 15.45 15.78 -24.69
CA ARG A 245 15.76 14.34 -24.62
C ARG A 245 16.34 13.90 -23.28
N LYS A 246 17.20 14.72 -22.66
CA LYS A 246 17.80 14.40 -21.35
C LYS A 246 16.75 14.38 -20.24
N GLN A 247 15.85 15.37 -20.20
CA GLN A 247 14.74 15.42 -19.25
C GLN A 247 13.77 14.27 -19.49
N PHE A 248 13.46 13.95 -20.74
CA PHE A 248 12.63 12.84 -21.13
C PHE A 248 13.18 11.53 -20.59
N MET A 249 14.43 11.19 -20.89
CA MET A 249 15.06 9.94 -20.41
C MET A 249 15.11 9.87 -18.88
N LYS A 250 15.46 10.99 -18.23
CA LYS A 250 15.47 11.07 -16.77
C LYS A 250 14.08 10.79 -16.19
N GLY A 251 13.03 11.45 -16.72
CA GLY A 251 11.65 11.29 -16.23
C GLY A 251 11.14 9.87 -16.38
N VAL A 252 11.25 9.30 -17.58
CA VAL A 252 10.79 7.93 -17.85
C VAL A 252 11.51 6.92 -16.97
N THR A 253 12.84 7.04 -16.85
CA THR A 253 13.63 6.11 -16.02
C THR A 253 13.25 6.22 -14.54
N GLN A 254 13.08 7.43 -14.01
CA GLN A 254 12.71 7.61 -12.61
C GLN A 254 11.30 7.09 -12.31
N ILE A 255 10.33 7.38 -13.17
CA ILE A 255 8.94 6.89 -13.01
C ILE A 255 8.89 5.36 -13.08
N ALA A 256 9.70 4.74 -13.96
CA ALA A 256 9.83 3.28 -14.02
C ALA A 256 10.46 2.69 -12.76
N GLN A 257 11.50 3.32 -12.22
CA GLN A 257 12.14 2.91 -10.97
C GLN A 257 11.24 3.01 -9.74
N GLU A 258 10.23 3.87 -9.78
CA GLU A 258 9.17 3.94 -8.77
C GLU A 258 8.12 2.82 -8.89
N GLY A 259 8.21 1.98 -9.95
CA GLY A 259 7.27 0.89 -10.20
C GLY A 259 5.94 1.31 -10.81
N ALA A 260 5.79 2.60 -11.20
CA ALA A 260 4.55 3.11 -11.78
C ALA A 260 4.30 2.61 -13.21
N ILE A 261 5.36 2.35 -13.96
CA ILE A 261 5.36 1.87 -15.35
C ILE A 261 6.47 0.86 -15.54
N GLN A 262 6.37 0.05 -16.60
CA GLN A 262 7.46 -0.77 -17.10
C GLN A 262 7.93 -0.22 -18.45
N ILE A 263 9.25 -0.19 -18.67
CA ILE A 263 9.83 0.30 -19.92
C ILE A 263 10.49 -0.83 -20.67
N PHE A 264 10.27 -0.84 -21.96
CA PHE A 264 10.84 -1.82 -22.90
C PHE A 264 11.51 -1.08 -24.05
N GLN A 265 12.55 -1.65 -24.56
CA GLN A 265 13.28 -1.10 -25.69
C GLN A 265 13.46 -2.20 -26.74
N ASP A 266 13.22 -1.88 -28.01
CA ASP A 266 13.51 -2.79 -29.08
C ASP A 266 15.03 -2.89 -29.26
N TYR A 267 15.54 -4.12 -29.30
CA TYR A 267 16.98 -4.38 -29.46
C TYR A 267 17.54 -3.89 -30.81
N ASN A 268 16.68 -3.86 -31.84
CA ASN A 268 17.07 -3.54 -33.21
C ASN A 268 16.84 -2.06 -33.57
N LEU A 269 16.12 -1.31 -32.73
CA LEU A 269 15.86 0.10 -32.96
C LEU A 269 16.87 0.95 -32.17
N GLU A 270 17.39 1.98 -32.81
CA GLU A 270 18.23 2.95 -32.12
C GLU A 270 17.50 3.52 -30.90
N MET A 271 18.24 3.94 -29.87
CA MET A 271 17.78 4.39 -28.54
C MET A 271 16.65 5.44 -28.49
N SER A 272 15.93 5.67 -29.59
CA SER A 272 14.92 6.73 -29.73
C SER A 272 13.51 6.32 -29.33
N GLU A 273 13.19 5.04 -29.36
CA GLU A 273 11.83 4.57 -29.10
C GLU A 273 11.72 3.83 -27.77
N ILE A 274 10.87 4.34 -26.88
CA ILE A 274 10.57 3.69 -25.61
C ILE A 274 9.13 3.19 -25.67
N ILE A 275 8.99 1.89 -25.42
CA ILE A 275 7.68 1.26 -25.22
C ILE A 275 7.42 1.22 -23.72
N VAL A 276 6.27 1.74 -23.32
CA VAL A 276 5.80 1.74 -21.95
C VAL A 276 4.69 0.71 -21.82
N GLY A 277 4.83 -0.18 -20.84
CA GLY A 277 3.80 -1.14 -20.45
C GLY A 277 3.22 -0.80 -19.09
N VAL A 278 1.91 -0.94 -18.95
CA VAL A 278 1.15 -0.68 -17.72
C VAL A 278 0.08 -1.75 -17.50
N VAL A 279 -0.33 -1.93 -16.25
CA VAL A 279 -1.42 -2.86 -15.89
C VAL A 279 -2.78 -2.23 -16.19
N GLY A 280 -2.94 -0.93 -15.93
CA GLY A 280 -4.17 -0.20 -16.18
C GLY A 280 -3.96 1.11 -16.94
N THR A 281 -4.89 1.47 -17.83
CA THR A 281 -4.77 2.63 -18.72
C THR A 281 -4.59 3.97 -18.01
N LEU A 282 -5.15 4.14 -16.80
CA LEU A 282 -4.96 5.35 -16.00
C LEU A 282 -3.48 5.66 -15.66
N GLN A 283 -2.62 4.64 -15.66
CA GLN A 283 -1.18 4.85 -15.44
C GLN A 283 -0.54 5.65 -16.58
N PHE A 284 -1.09 5.60 -17.79
CA PHE A 284 -0.64 6.45 -18.90
C PHE A 284 -0.96 7.92 -18.67
N ASP A 285 -2.14 8.23 -18.11
CA ASP A 285 -2.52 9.60 -17.80
C ASP A 285 -1.62 10.17 -16.69
N VAL A 286 -1.34 9.36 -15.66
CA VAL A 286 -0.39 9.72 -14.60
C VAL A 286 1.01 9.94 -15.16
N LEU A 287 1.49 9.06 -16.04
CA LEU A 287 2.79 9.21 -16.71
C LEU A 287 2.87 10.53 -17.48
N LYS A 288 1.87 10.80 -18.32
CA LYS A 288 1.80 12.03 -19.12
C LYS A 288 1.82 13.27 -18.22
N TYR A 289 0.93 13.31 -17.22
CA TYR A 289 0.85 14.41 -16.27
C TYR A 289 2.19 14.66 -15.55
N ARG A 290 2.87 13.60 -15.09
CA ARG A 290 4.15 13.72 -14.41
C ARG A 290 5.27 14.19 -15.34
N MET A 291 5.32 13.68 -16.58
CA MET A 291 6.30 14.11 -17.57
C MET A 291 6.18 15.60 -17.89
N GLU A 292 4.95 16.10 -18.03
CA GLU A 292 4.66 17.51 -18.29
C GLU A 292 4.96 18.39 -17.08
N ASN A 293 4.49 18.03 -15.88
CA ASN A 293 4.48 18.90 -14.70
C ASN A 293 5.71 18.77 -13.79
N GLU A 294 6.36 17.60 -13.77
CA GLU A 294 7.54 17.38 -12.92
C GLU A 294 8.86 17.49 -13.72
N TYR A 295 8.85 17.03 -14.96
CA TYR A 295 10.04 16.99 -15.81
C TYR A 295 10.03 18.05 -16.91
N GLY A 296 8.92 18.79 -17.09
CA GLY A 296 8.77 19.85 -18.10
C GLY A 296 8.89 19.33 -19.52
N CYS A 297 8.52 18.09 -19.78
CA CYS A 297 8.65 17.41 -21.05
C CYS A 297 7.29 17.00 -21.58
N ASP A 298 6.83 17.64 -22.65
CA ASP A 298 5.60 17.28 -23.33
C ASP A 298 5.78 15.97 -24.09
N VAL A 299 4.84 15.04 -23.92
CA VAL A 299 4.93 13.70 -24.49
C VAL A 299 3.65 13.31 -25.21
N ARG A 300 3.81 12.44 -26.22
CA ARG A 300 2.72 11.78 -26.92
C ARG A 300 2.77 10.29 -26.64
N LEU A 301 1.62 9.71 -26.35
CA LEU A 301 1.40 8.29 -26.16
C LEU A 301 0.74 7.73 -27.43
N GLU A 302 1.36 6.77 -28.07
CA GLU A 302 0.86 6.09 -29.25
C GLU A 302 0.53 4.65 -28.87
N PRO A 303 -0.78 4.27 -28.81
CA PRO A 303 -1.17 2.92 -28.42
C PRO A 303 -0.59 1.87 -29.35
N LEU A 304 -0.17 0.75 -28.80
CA LEU A 304 0.36 -0.41 -29.53
C LEU A 304 -0.62 -1.59 -29.39
N PRO A 305 -0.78 -2.42 -30.42
CA PRO A 305 -1.71 -3.54 -30.41
C PRO A 305 -1.12 -4.77 -29.70
N TYR A 306 -0.34 -4.54 -28.63
CA TYR A 306 0.23 -5.62 -27.82
C TYR A 306 -0.68 -5.89 -26.62
N GLY A 307 -0.99 -7.16 -26.35
CA GLY A 307 -1.76 -7.56 -25.17
C GLY A 307 -0.92 -8.30 -24.13
N HIS A 308 0.25 -8.81 -24.52
CA HIS A 308 1.06 -9.62 -23.63
C HIS A 308 2.56 -9.46 -23.89
N ILE A 309 3.35 -9.64 -22.85
CA ILE A 309 4.80 -9.79 -22.92
C ILE A 309 5.18 -11.19 -22.45
N ARG A 310 6.17 -11.80 -23.09
CA ARG A 310 6.70 -13.11 -22.72
C ARG A 310 8.23 -13.10 -22.77
N TRP A 311 8.84 -13.69 -21.78
CA TRP A 311 10.26 -13.96 -21.76
C TRP A 311 10.52 -15.31 -22.44
N VAL A 312 11.36 -15.31 -23.48
CA VAL A 312 11.72 -16.51 -24.22
C VAL A 312 13.14 -16.90 -23.86
N LYS A 313 13.31 -18.13 -23.37
CA LYS A 313 14.63 -18.71 -23.13
C LYS A 313 14.96 -19.66 -24.28
N ALA A 314 16.00 -19.35 -25.05
CA ALA A 314 16.49 -20.24 -26.10
C ALA A 314 17.03 -21.54 -25.48
N VAL A 315 16.56 -22.67 -25.97
CA VAL A 315 17.06 -24.01 -25.60
C VAL A 315 17.60 -24.66 -26.89
N SER A 316 18.77 -25.26 -26.82
CA SER A 316 19.56 -25.69 -27.97
C SER A 316 18.91 -26.74 -28.90
N TYR A 317 17.74 -27.25 -28.56
CA TYR A 317 17.02 -28.31 -29.32
C TYR A 317 15.51 -28.03 -29.51
N THR A 318 15.05 -26.82 -29.30
CA THR A 318 13.67 -26.47 -29.60
C THR A 318 13.59 -25.45 -30.73
N HIS A 319 12.83 -25.79 -31.77
CA HIS A 319 12.36 -24.80 -32.73
C HIS A 319 11.25 -23.97 -32.09
N LEU A 320 11.42 -22.66 -32.09
CA LEU A 320 10.33 -21.74 -31.73
C LEU A 320 9.32 -21.79 -32.87
N THR A 321 8.22 -22.54 -32.68
CA THR A 321 6.99 -22.37 -33.45
C THR A 321 6.19 -21.27 -32.82
N LEU A 322 6.04 -20.18 -33.56
CA LEU A 322 5.15 -19.05 -33.24
C LEU A 322 3.71 -19.48 -33.40
#